data_838b503d8631f29261e82a9a03d02c7b
#
_entry.id   838b503d8631f29261e82a9a03d02c7b
#
_cell.length_a   1.000
_cell.length_b   1.000
_cell.length_c   1.000
_cell.angle_alpha   90.00
_cell.angle_beta   90.00
_cell.angle_gamma   90.00
#
_symmetry.space_group_name_H-M   'P 1'
#
loop_
_entity.id
_entity.type
_entity.pdbx_description
1 polymer ?
#
loop_
_entity_poly.entity_id
_entity_poly.type
_entity_poly.pdbx_seq_one_letter_code
_entity_poly.pdbx_strand_id
1 'polypeptide(L)'
;MRKILTALATLAAACLATPAAAASFDCGRARAADEVAVCRSPLLSALDSEMGGLWYAYSRVPMLMGGNGNRGDEARAFLDRRRGCGRDTACLTAAYRARIGELHRGIDAAMADYFRMMHGN
;
A
#
# COMPACT_ATOMS: atom_id res chain seq x y z
N MET A 1 -21.59 -51.20 39.61
CA MET A 1 -21.72 -50.57 38.28
C MET A 1 -21.18 -49.14 38.37
N ARG A 2 -19.95 -48.92 37.92
CA ARG A 2 -19.30 -47.60 37.95
C ARG A 2 -19.58 -46.89 36.63
N LYS A 3 -20.30 -45.78 36.68
CA LYS A 3 -20.53 -44.92 35.53
C LYS A 3 -19.31 -43.96 35.38
N ILE A 4 -18.52 -44.19 34.33
CA ILE A 4 -17.42 -43.31 33.97
C ILE A 4 -18.01 -42.20 33.11
N LEU A 5 -18.08 -40.97 33.66
CA LEU A 5 -18.36 -39.78 32.91
C LEU A 5 -17.03 -39.26 32.28
N THR A 6 -16.89 -39.45 30.99
CA THR A 6 -15.83 -38.85 30.21
C THR A 6 -16.25 -37.41 29.84
N ALA A 7 -15.67 -36.44 30.50
CA ALA A 7 -15.79 -35.02 30.13
C ALA A 7 -14.86 -34.74 28.95
N LEU A 8 -15.43 -34.51 27.76
CA LEU A 8 -14.69 -33.94 26.61
C LEU A 8 -14.50 -32.44 26.85
N ALA A 9 -13.29 -32.06 27.17
CA ALA A 9 -12.87 -30.65 27.17
C ALA A 9 -12.55 -30.25 25.74
N THR A 10 -13.46 -29.55 25.07
CA THR A 10 -13.21 -28.91 23.78
C THR A 10 -12.36 -27.65 24.01
N LEU A 11 -11.08 -27.75 23.65
CA LEU A 11 -10.15 -26.60 23.65
C LEU A 11 -10.46 -25.74 22.42
N ALA A 12 -11.23 -24.66 22.59
CA ALA A 12 -11.43 -23.66 21.58
C ALA A 12 -10.14 -22.84 21.46
N ALA A 13 -9.31 -23.16 20.48
CA ALA A 13 -8.17 -22.31 20.09
C ALA A 13 -8.71 -21.04 19.43
N ALA A 14 -8.82 -19.95 20.21
CA ALA A 14 -9.07 -18.62 19.68
C ALA A 14 -7.82 -18.22 18.87
N CYS A 15 -7.90 -18.30 17.54
CA CYS A 15 -6.94 -17.65 16.65
C CYS A 15 -7.07 -16.15 16.84
N LEU A 16 -6.24 -15.56 17.68
CA LEU A 16 -5.99 -14.13 17.74
C LEU A 16 -5.28 -13.76 16.43
N ALA A 17 -6.05 -13.48 15.39
CA ALA A 17 -5.53 -12.84 14.19
C ALA A 17 -5.06 -11.45 14.61
N THR A 18 -3.76 -11.31 14.92
CA THR A 18 -3.13 -10.00 15.01
C THR A 18 -3.28 -9.36 13.64
N PRO A 19 -3.86 -8.13 13.53
CA PRO A 19 -3.83 -7.43 12.26
C PRO A 19 -2.35 -7.26 11.90
N ALA A 20 -1.91 -7.97 10.87
CA ALA A 20 -0.60 -7.73 10.31
C ALA A 20 -0.62 -6.26 9.83
N ALA A 21 0.24 -5.42 10.40
CA ALA A 21 0.49 -4.08 9.89
C ALA A 21 1.05 -4.27 8.48
N ALA A 22 0.20 -4.05 7.49
CA ALA A 22 0.49 -4.39 6.10
C ALA A 22 1.00 -3.15 5.35
N ALA A 23 1.95 -2.41 5.91
CA ALA A 23 2.68 -1.37 5.18
C ALA A 23 3.53 -2.00 4.06
N SER A 24 3.73 -1.28 2.95
CA SER A 24 4.53 -1.73 1.80
C SER A 24 6.03 -1.80 2.09
N PHE A 25 6.47 -1.38 3.27
CA PHE A 25 7.85 -1.41 3.75
C PHE A 25 7.95 -2.08 5.11
N ASP A 26 9.19 -2.45 5.50
CA ASP A 26 9.46 -3.12 6.76
C ASP A 26 9.34 -2.16 7.97
N CYS A 27 8.26 -2.30 8.72
CA CYS A 27 7.99 -1.51 9.92
C CYS A 27 9.03 -1.72 11.04
N GLY A 28 9.71 -2.85 11.09
CA GLY A 28 10.81 -3.11 12.03
C GLY A 28 12.01 -2.19 11.78
N ARG A 29 12.13 -1.66 10.57
CA ARG A 29 13.21 -0.76 10.14
C ARG A 29 12.78 0.71 10.05
N ALA A 30 11.51 1.02 10.30
CA ALA A 30 10.99 2.39 10.26
C ALA A 30 11.72 3.27 11.29
N ARG A 31 12.22 4.42 10.85
CA ARG A 31 12.94 5.39 11.69
C ARG A 31 12.44 6.81 11.50
N ALA A 32 12.06 7.18 10.27
CA ALA A 32 11.51 8.50 9.97
C ALA A 32 10.13 8.69 10.62
N ALA A 33 9.78 9.92 10.96
CA ALA A 33 8.55 10.22 11.68
C ALA A 33 7.29 9.78 10.92
N ASP A 34 7.28 9.97 9.59
CA ASP A 34 6.21 9.54 8.69
C ASP A 34 6.12 8.00 8.60
N GLU A 35 7.24 7.30 8.49
CA GLU A 35 7.28 5.83 8.47
C GLU A 35 6.72 5.24 9.76
N VAL A 36 7.14 5.76 10.92
CA VAL A 36 6.63 5.32 12.22
C VAL A 36 5.14 5.58 12.35
N ALA A 37 4.64 6.72 11.86
CA ALA A 37 3.21 7.04 11.88
C ALA A 37 2.41 6.08 11.00
N VAL A 38 2.88 5.76 9.79
CA VAL A 38 2.28 4.76 8.89
C VAL A 38 2.17 3.40 9.58
N CYS A 39 3.27 2.93 10.18
CA CYS A 39 3.31 1.62 10.84
C CYS A 39 2.39 1.52 12.07
N ARG A 40 2.12 2.63 12.76
CA ARG A 40 1.27 2.66 13.96
C ARG A 40 -0.22 2.86 13.65
N SER A 41 -0.57 3.27 12.45
CA SER A 41 -1.95 3.53 12.04
C SER A 41 -2.44 2.45 11.09
N PRO A 42 -3.46 1.64 11.46
CA PRO A 42 -4.05 0.66 10.55
C PRO A 42 -4.56 1.29 9.24
N LEU A 43 -5.14 2.50 9.33
CA LEU A 43 -5.59 3.24 8.15
C LEU A 43 -4.43 3.60 7.22
N LEU A 44 -3.37 4.19 7.76
CA LEU A 44 -2.23 4.60 6.95
C LEU A 44 -1.48 3.39 6.38
N SER A 45 -1.35 2.30 7.15
CA SER A 45 -0.77 1.04 6.65
C SER A 45 -1.59 0.46 5.49
N ALA A 46 -2.92 0.51 5.56
CA ALA A 46 -3.78 0.04 4.47
C ALA A 46 -3.62 0.90 3.21
N LEU A 47 -3.60 2.24 3.36
CA LEU A 47 -3.37 3.17 2.25
C LEU A 47 -1.97 2.99 1.63
N ASP A 48 -0.96 2.75 2.45
CA ASP A 48 0.40 2.49 1.98
C ASP A 48 0.48 1.18 1.18
N SER A 49 -0.19 0.12 1.63
CA SER A 49 -0.28 -1.15 0.90
C SER A 49 -1.00 -1.00 -0.43
N GLU A 50 -2.11 -0.28 -0.47
CA GLU A 50 -2.86 0.01 -1.70
C GLU A 50 -1.98 0.78 -2.68
N MET A 51 -1.35 1.86 -2.22
CA MET A 51 -0.43 2.67 -3.01
C MET A 51 0.74 1.83 -3.54
N GLY A 52 1.32 0.97 -2.71
CA GLY A 52 2.42 0.08 -3.08
C GLY A 52 2.02 -0.92 -4.18
N GLY A 53 0.82 -1.50 -4.10
CA GLY A 53 0.26 -2.38 -5.12
C GLY A 53 0.02 -1.68 -6.45
N LEU A 54 -0.54 -0.47 -6.41
CA LEU A 54 -0.73 0.37 -7.61
C LEU A 54 0.60 0.80 -8.22
N TRP A 55 1.58 1.18 -7.41
CA TRP A 55 2.93 1.49 -7.89
C TRP A 55 3.58 0.28 -8.57
N TYR A 56 3.45 -0.91 -7.97
CA TYR A 56 3.94 -2.15 -8.56
C TYR A 56 3.33 -2.38 -9.95
N ALA A 57 2.03 -2.23 -10.11
CA ALA A 57 1.33 -2.36 -11.39
C ALA A 57 1.80 -1.27 -12.38
N TYR A 58 1.75 0.00 -11.97
CA TYR A 58 2.11 1.14 -12.82
C TYR A 58 3.55 1.07 -13.32
N SER A 59 4.49 0.63 -12.47
CA SER A 59 5.90 0.53 -12.83
C SER A 59 6.19 -0.52 -13.93
N ARG A 60 5.24 -1.42 -14.19
CA ARG A 60 5.36 -2.49 -15.20
C ARG A 60 4.62 -2.21 -16.50
N VAL A 61 3.79 -1.18 -16.55
CA VAL A 61 3.15 -0.78 -17.81
C VAL A 61 4.22 -0.31 -18.78
N PRO A 62 4.30 -0.87 -20.01
CA PRO A 62 5.22 -0.37 -21.03
C PRO A 62 4.95 1.10 -21.33
N MET A 63 5.98 1.91 -21.37
CA MET A 63 5.88 3.33 -21.69
C MET A 63 6.92 3.72 -22.73
N LEU A 64 6.59 4.71 -23.54
CA LEU A 64 7.52 5.34 -24.47
C LEU A 64 8.66 6.04 -23.69
N MET A 65 9.74 6.36 -24.42
CA MET A 65 10.93 7.01 -23.87
C MET A 65 10.56 8.27 -23.10
N GLY A 66 11.12 8.43 -21.90
CA GLY A 66 10.81 9.53 -20.98
C GLY A 66 9.74 9.21 -19.93
N GLY A 67 8.76 8.36 -20.23
CA GLY A 67 7.70 8.00 -19.27
C GLY A 67 8.23 7.33 -18.00
N ASN A 68 9.29 6.52 -18.10
CA ASN A 68 9.93 5.89 -16.95
C ASN A 68 10.60 6.93 -16.02
N GLY A 69 11.21 7.96 -16.58
CA GLY A 69 11.80 9.06 -15.81
C GLY A 69 10.73 9.80 -15.02
N ASN A 70 9.64 10.20 -15.68
CA ASN A 70 8.53 10.90 -15.05
C ASN A 70 7.91 10.09 -13.89
N ARG A 71 7.70 8.78 -14.06
CA ARG A 71 7.22 7.91 -12.98
C ARG A 71 8.13 7.93 -11.76
N GLY A 72 9.44 7.89 -11.99
CA GLY A 72 10.44 7.95 -10.93
C GLY A 72 10.41 9.30 -10.19
N ASP A 73 10.26 10.41 -10.91
CA ASP A 73 10.15 11.75 -10.33
C ASP A 73 8.88 11.91 -9.50
N GLU A 74 7.75 11.43 -10.00
CA GLU A 74 6.48 11.42 -9.27
C GLU A 74 6.57 10.60 -7.98
N ALA A 75 7.23 9.45 -8.01
CA ALA A 75 7.42 8.62 -6.82
C ALA A 75 8.29 9.34 -5.78
N ARG A 76 9.36 10.00 -6.18
CA ARG A 76 10.20 10.81 -5.28
C ARG A 76 9.42 11.97 -4.70
N ALA A 77 8.66 12.71 -5.51
CA ALA A 77 7.83 13.82 -5.06
C ALA A 77 6.79 13.38 -4.02
N PHE A 78 6.19 12.19 -4.18
CA PHE A 78 5.31 11.63 -3.16
C PHE A 78 6.05 11.36 -1.84
N LEU A 79 7.22 10.75 -1.88
CA LEU A 79 8.00 10.48 -0.67
C LEU A 79 8.40 11.77 0.05
N ASP A 80 8.71 12.83 -0.68
CA ASP A 80 9.04 14.14 -0.10
C ASP A 80 7.81 14.77 0.56
N ARG A 81 6.63 14.71 -0.09
CA ARG A 81 5.36 15.16 0.53
C ARG A 81 5.06 14.37 1.82
N ARG A 82 5.22 13.05 1.79
CA ARG A 82 5.01 12.18 2.96
C ARG A 82 5.92 12.56 4.12
N ARG A 83 7.21 12.75 3.86
CA ARG A 83 8.17 13.22 4.86
C ARG A 83 7.79 14.59 5.44
N GLY A 84 7.32 15.51 4.59
CA GLY A 84 6.86 16.83 5.01
C GLY A 84 5.68 16.80 5.98
N CYS A 85 4.83 15.77 5.92
CA CYS A 85 3.74 15.55 6.88
C CYS A 85 4.24 15.15 8.27
N GLY A 86 5.42 14.56 8.41
CA GLY A 86 5.91 14.04 9.68
C GLY A 86 4.94 13.02 10.28
N ARG A 87 4.41 13.30 11.48
CA ARG A 87 3.45 12.42 12.19
C ARG A 87 2.00 12.84 12.02
N ASP A 88 1.70 13.85 11.24
CA ASP A 88 0.35 14.35 11.05
C ASP A 88 -0.48 13.35 10.23
N THR A 89 -1.38 12.64 10.92
CA THR A 89 -2.22 11.60 10.31
C THR A 89 -3.16 12.16 9.24
N ALA A 90 -3.71 13.36 9.41
CA ALA A 90 -4.59 13.97 8.42
C ALA A 90 -3.81 14.34 7.15
N CYS A 91 -2.63 14.95 7.31
CA CYS A 91 -1.71 15.27 6.22
C CYS A 91 -1.28 13.99 5.47
N LEU A 92 -0.86 12.96 6.19
CA LEU A 92 -0.47 11.67 5.60
C LEU A 92 -1.63 11.01 4.85
N THR A 93 -2.83 11.00 5.43
CA THR A 93 -4.02 10.44 4.76
C THR A 93 -4.32 11.16 3.45
N ALA A 94 -4.26 12.48 3.44
CA ALA A 94 -4.47 13.29 2.24
C ALA A 94 -3.39 13.02 1.18
N ALA A 95 -2.12 12.92 1.57
CA ALA A 95 -1.00 12.63 0.68
C ALA A 95 -1.16 11.24 0.02
N TYR A 96 -1.52 10.20 0.79
CA TYR A 96 -1.75 8.86 0.25
C TYR A 96 -2.93 8.81 -0.71
N ARG A 97 -4.07 9.41 -0.35
CA ARG A 97 -5.26 9.43 -1.21
C ARG A 97 -4.99 10.16 -2.53
N ALA A 98 -4.29 11.28 -2.47
CA ALA A 98 -3.87 12.01 -3.68
C ALA A 98 -2.98 11.13 -4.57
N ARG A 99 -1.97 10.45 -3.98
CA ARG A 99 -1.07 9.57 -4.72
C ARG A 99 -1.78 8.36 -5.32
N ILE A 100 -2.70 7.72 -4.60
CA ILE A 100 -3.51 6.61 -5.10
C ILE A 100 -4.31 7.06 -6.34
N GLY A 101 -4.97 8.23 -6.27
CA GLY A 101 -5.67 8.81 -7.41
C GLY A 101 -4.76 9.14 -8.60
N GLU A 102 -3.55 9.64 -8.36
CA GLU A 102 -2.53 9.87 -9.40
C GLU A 102 -2.15 8.55 -10.10
N LEU A 103 -1.91 7.49 -9.32
CA LEU A 103 -1.53 6.17 -9.84
C LEU A 103 -2.64 5.54 -10.69
N HIS A 104 -3.90 5.60 -10.25
CA HIS A 104 -5.03 5.13 -11.05
C HIS A 104 -5.08 5.84 -12.40
N ARG A 105 -5.05 7.18 -12.41
CA ARG A 105 -5.06 7.94 -13.67
C ARG A 105 -3.84 7.64 -14.55
N GLY A 106 -2.67 7.46 -13.95
CA GLY A 106 -1.45 7.10 -14.68
C GLY A 106 -1.53 5.73 -15.34
N ILE A 107 -2.07 4.73 -14.64
CA ILE A 107 -2.30 3.39 -15.18
C ILE A 107 -3.29 3.45 -16.34
N ASP A 108 -4.42 4.11 -16.15
CA ASP A 108 -5.47 4.22 -17.18
C ASP A 108 -4.94 4.90 -18.44
N ALA A 109 -4.22 6.01 -18.29
CA ALA A 109 -3.61 6.73 -19.41
C ALA A 109 -2.56 5.85 -20.13
N ALA A 110 -1.68 5.19 -19.40
CA ALA A 110 -0.66 4.35 -19.98
C ALA A 110 -1.24 3.13 -20.72
N MET A 111 -2.29 2.54 -20.17
CA MET A 111 -3.02 1.45 -20.83
C MET A 111 -3.72 1.93 -22.11
N ALA A 112 -4.34 3.10 -22.09
CA ALA A 112 -4.96 3.69 -23.28
C ALA A 112 -3.93 3.97 -24.39
N ASP A 113 -2.76 4.49 -24.03
CA ASP A 113 -1.66 4.73 -24.98
C ASP A 113 -1.13 3.42 -25.57
N TYR A 114 -0.93 2.41 -24.74
CA TYR A 114 -0.51 1.09 -25.18
C TYR A 114 -1.51 0.48 -26.15
N PHE A 115 -2.81 0.58 -25.85
CA PHE A 115 -3.87 0.10 -26.74
C PHE A 115 -3.85 0.80 -28.11
N ARG A 116 -3.67 2.13 -28.12
CA ARG A 116 -3.55 2.90 -29.39
C ARG A 116 -2.36 2.45 -30.22
N MET A 117 -1.20 2.23 -29.57
CA MET A 117 0.00 1.74 -30.28
C MET A 117 -0.21 0.36 -30.90
N MET A 118 -0.91 -0.54 -30.21
CA MET A 118 -1.11 -1.91 -30.69
C MET A 118 -2.16 -2.03 -31.79
N HIS A 119 -3.13 -1.14 -31.82
CA HIS A 119 -4.26 -1.21 -32.78
C HIS A 119 -4.22 -0.16 -33.89
N GLY A 120 -3.21 0.69 -33.92
CA GLY A 120 -2.92 1.61 -35.03
C GLY A 120 -4.07 2.55 -35.35
N ASN A 121 -4.23 3.60 -34.59
CA ASN A 121 -5.02 4.79 -34.97
C ASN A 121 -4.14 6.01 -34.95
#